data_2e6e84b9e79fbfc3ce7d8763343bb40a
#
_entry.id   2e6e84b9e79fbfc3ce7d8763343bb40a
#
_cell.length_a   1.000
_cell.length_b   1.000
_cell.length_c   1.000
_cell.angle_alpha   90.00
_cell.angle_beta   90.00
_cell.angle_gamma   90.00
#
_symmetry.space_group_name_H-M   'P 1'
#
loop_
_entity.id
_entity.type
_entity.pdbx_description
1 polymer ?
#
loop_
_entity_poly.entity_id
_entity_poly.type
_entity_poly.pdbx_seq_one_letter_code
_entity_poly.pdbx_strand_id
1 'polypeptide(L)'
;MKKLMTILLALAMTAGASAQQKSENSDTQAAINNIMTRTSIRQYTDEPVSKADIETMLRAGMAAPTAVNRQPWHFVVINSKEKLAELAGNNPRGGMLKKAALAIVVCGNMDKALQGPAQGFWVQDCSAATENILLAANALGLGAVWTGLYPDENRSAEVAKVLKLPQAFIPLCTIVIGHPAEQPQPKDKWKPENVSYNEYGGKAE
;
A
#
# COMPACT_ATOMS: atom_id res chain seq x y z
N MET A 1 6.02 -23.45 -53.50
CA MET A 1 5.99 -23.82 -52.07
C MET A 1 6.88 -22.94 -51.16
N LYS A 2 8.16 -22.69 -51.48
CA LYS A 2 9.05 -21.85 -50.64
C LYS A 2 8.54 -20.41 -50.42
N LYS A 3 7.97 -19.73 -51.41
CA LYS A 3 7.45 -18.34 -51.29
C LYS A 3 6.20 -18.24 -50.41
N LEU A 4 5.33 -19.28 -50.39
CA LEU A 4 4.14 -19.29 -49.54
C LEU A 4 4.47 -19.48 -48.05
N MET A 5 5.51 -20.30 -47.78
CA MET A 5 6.02 -20.53 -46.42
C MET A 5 6.67 -19.27 -45.79
N THR A 6 7.36 -18.45 -46.61
CA THR A 6 8.00 -17.20 -46.15
C THR A 6 6.95 -16.14 -45.78
N ILE A 7 5.83 -16.06 -46.52
CA ILE A 7 4.73 -15.12 -46.26
C ILE A 7 3.97 -15.52 -44.98
N LEU A 8 3.73 -16.82 -44.76
CA LEU A 8 3.10 -17.29 -43.52
C LEU A 8 3.96 -17.02 -42.26
N LEU A 9 5.28 -17.17 -42.37
CA LEU A 9 6.19 -16.89 -41.24
C LEU A 9 6.26 -15.39 -40.93
N ALA A 10 6.23 -14.52 -41.92
CA ALA A 10 6.21 -13.06 -41.75
C ALA A 10 4.88 -12.57 -41.10
N LEU A 11 3.73 -13.15 -41.50
CA LEU A 11 2.44 -12.83 -40.89
C LEU A 11 2.35 -13.30 -39.43
N ALA A 12 2.94 -14.44 -39.08
CA ALA A 12 2.94 -14.93 -37.69
C ALA A 12 3.82 -14.05 -36.78
N MET A 13 4.93 -13.52 -37.27
CA MET A 13 5.78 -12.62 -36.47
C MET A 13 5.13 -11.25 -36.24
N THR A 14 4.41 -10.69 -37.20
CA THR A 14 3.71 -9.42 -37.04
C THR A 14 2.50 -9.53 -36.13
N ALA A 15 1.75 -10.63 -36.16
CA ALA A 15 0.65 -10.88 -35.25
C ALA A 15 1.13 -11.07 -33.81
N GLY A 16 2.26 -11.75 -33.58
CA GLY A 16 2.87 -11.93 -32.26
C GLY A 16 3.35 -10.60 -31.67
N ALA A 17 4.04 -9.75 -32.45
CA ALA A 17 4.50 -8.45 -31.97
C ALA A 17 3.34 -7.50 -31.63
N SER A 18 2.28 -7.49 -32.43
CA SER A 18 1.08 -6.66 -32.17
C SER A 18 0.30 -7.11 -30.93
N ALA A 19 0.24 -8.42 -30.66
CA ALA A 19 -0.40 -8.97 -29.47
C ALA A 19 0.40 -8.64 -28.19
N GLN A 20 1.72 -8.73 -28.25
CA GLN A 20 2.61 -8.41 -27.15
C GLN A 20 2.57 -6.92 -26.81
N GLN A 21 2.61 -6.03 -27.80
CA GLN A 21 2.51 -4.58 -27.60
C GLN A 21 1.15 -4.15 -27.05
N LYS A 22 0.06 -4.84 -27.40
CA LYS A 22 -1.29 -4.60 -26.85
C LYS A 22 -1.39 -5.06 -25.38
N SER A 23 -0.75 -6.17 -25.03
CA SER A 23 -0.65 -6.67 -23.63
C SER A 23 0.16 -5.72 -22.76
N GLU A 24 1.36 -5.29 -23.20
CA GLU A 24 2.22 -4.36 -22.47
C GLU A 24 1.52 -3.00 -22.22
N ASN A 25 0.76 -2.47 -23.19
CA ASN A 25 -0.03 -1.26 -23.01
C ASN A 25 -1.17 -1.46 -21.98
N SER A 26 -1.79 -2.64 -21.93
CA SER A 26 -2.86 -2.93 -20.95
C SER A 26 -2.33 -3.02 -19.53
N ASP A 27 -1.18 -3.64 -19.33
CA ASP A 27 -0.55 -3.82 -18.03
C ASP A 27 -0.02 -2.50 -17.46
N THR A 28 0.61 -1.68 -18.32
CA THR A 28 1.01 -0.31 -17.96
C THR A 28 -0.18 0.52 -17.53
N GLN A 29 -1.26 0.50 -18.32
CA GLN A 29 -2.47 1.27 -17.99
C GLN A 29 -3.13 0.77 -16.71
N ALA A 30 -3.17 -0.55 -16.47
CA ALA A 30 -3.71 -1.13 -15.25
C ALA A 30 -2.92 -0.66 -14.01
N ALA A 31 -1.59 -0.66 -14.07
CA ALA A 31 -0.73 -0.19 -12.98
C ALA A 31 -0.97 1.30 -12.67
N ILE A 32 -0.99 2.16 -13.69
CA ILE A 32 -1.22 3.60 -13.51
C ILE A 32 -2.65 3.86 -13.00
N ASN A 33 -3.65 3.19 -13.56
CA ASN A 33 -5.04 3.33 -13.09
C ASN A 33 -5.19 2.94 -11.63
N ASN A 34 -4.53 1.86 -11.19
CA ASN A 34 -4.57 1.44 -9.79
C ASN A 34 -4.03 2.53 -8.84
N ILE A 35 -2.95 3.21 -9.23
CA ILE A 35 -2.39 4.33 -8.47
C ILE A 35 -3.34 5.52 -8.46
N MET A 36 -3.88 5.89 -9.63
CA MET A 36 -4.70 7.10 -9.78
C MET A 36 -6.09 6.97 -9.17
N THR A 37 -6.65 5.74 -9.09
CA THR A 37 -8.00 5.50 -8.57
C THR A 37 -8.04 5.15 -7.10
N ARG A 38 -6.90 4.79 -6.47
CA ARG A 38 -6.86 4.49 -5.05
C ARG A 38 -7.38 5.67 -4.22
N THR A 39 -8.40 5.41 -3.42
CA THR A 39 -8.98 6.37 -2.47
C THR A 39 -9.01 5.78 -1.07
N SER A 40 -9.15 6.66 -0.05
CA SER A 40 -9.31 6.22 1.34
C SER A 40 -10.75 5.83 1.61
N ILE A 41 -10.98 4.55 1.91
CA ILE A 41 -12.28 3.96 2.24
C ILE A 41 -12.40 3.80 3.75
N ARG A 42 -13.52 4.21 4.33
CA ARG A 42 -13.77 4.18 5.78
C ARG A 42 -15.07 3.50 6.17
N GLN A 43 -15.88 3.09 5.17
CA GLN A 43 -17.09 2.32 5.38
C GLN A 43 -16.93 0.96 4.70
N TYR A 44 -17.22 -0.09 5.44
CA TYR A 44 -16.99 -1.47 5.03
C TYR A 44 -18.24 -2.30 5.23
N THR A 45 -18.38 -3.35 4.40
CA THR A 45 -19.35 -4.42 4.61
C THR A 45 -18.85 -5.41 5.66
N ASP A 46 -19.69 -6.35 6.08
CA ASP A 46 -19.30 -7.40 7.03
C ASP A 46 -18.59 -8.59 6.35
N GLU A 47 -18.33 -8.51 5.05
CA GLU A 47 -17.67 -9.56 4.28
C GLU A 47 -16.20 -9.74 4.73
N PRO A 48 -15.77 -10.98 5.00
CA PRO A 48 -14.41 -11.25 5.44
C PRO A 48 -13.42 -11.15 4.27
N VAL A 49 -12.20 -10.68 4.55
CA VAL A 49 -11.09 -10.69 3.59
C VAL A 49 -10.40 -12.06 3.63
N SER A 50 -10.13 -12.62 2.44
CA SER A 50 -9.53 -13.94 2.32
C SER A 50 -8.08 -13.98 2.84
N LYS A 51 -7.61 -15.16 3.28
CA LYS A 51 -6.19 -15.35 3.68
C LYS A 51 -5.24 -15.09 2.50
N ALA A 52 -5.64 -15.45 1.29
CA ALA A 52 -4.83 -15.23 0.08
C ALA A 52 -4.66 -13.72 -0.22
N ASP A 53 -5.73 -12.93 -0.05
CA ASP A 53 -5.66 -11.48 -0.24
C ASP A 53 -4.79 -10.82 0.83
N ILE A 54 -4.91 -11.27 2.10
CA ILE A 54 -4.03 -10.80 3.18
C ILE A 54 -2.57 -11.08 2.85
N GLU A 55 -2.24 -12.31 2.42
CA GLU A 55 -0.87 -12.66 2.03
C GLU A 55 -0.38 -11.83 0.85
N THR A 56 -1.21 -11.61 -0.16
CA THR A 56 -0.89 -10.78 -1.32
C THR A 56 -0.54 -9.34 -0.91
N MET A 57 -1.35 -8.73 -0.04
CA MET A 57 -1.08 -7.40 0.50
C MET A 57 0.22 -7.33 1.30
N LEU A 58 0.50 -8.33 2.14
CA LEU A 58 1.74 -8.39 2.92
C LEU A 58 2.97 -8.57 2.02
N ARG A 59 2.89 -9.41 1.00
CA ARG A 59 3.97 -9.58 0.00
C ARG A 59 4.23 -8.28 -0.76
N ALA A 60 3.18 -7.56 -1.15
CA ALA A 60 3.32 -6.25 -1.78
C ALA A 60 4.02 -5.25 -0.84
N GLY A 61 3.64 -5.21 0.43
CA GLY A 61 4.33 -4.41 1.45
C GLY A 61 5.80 -4.75 1.57
N MET A 62 6.14 -6.04 1.62
CA MET A 62 7.53 -6.52 1.72
C MET A 62 8.34 -6.31 0.43
N ALA A 63 7.70 -6.03 -0.70
CA ALA A 63 8.38 -5.69 -1.95
C ALA A 63 8.84 -4.22 -2.03
N ALA A 64 8.50 -3.39 -1.03
CA ALA A 64 8.92 -1.99 -0.99
C ALA A 64 10.45 -1.85 -0.86
N PRO A 65 11.05 -0.79 -1.41
CA PRO A 65 12.46 -0.51 -1.16
C PRO A 65 12.69 -0.08 0.29
N THR A 66 13.91 -0.30 0.80
CA THR A 66 14.34 0.21 2.11
C THR A 66 15.76 0.76 2.04
N ALA A 67 16.10 1.66 2.95
CA ALA A 67 17.44 2.17 3.09
C ALA A 67 18.43 1.00 3.27
N VAL A 68 19.40 0.88 2.34
CA VAL A 68 20.40 -0.21 2.26
C VAL A 68 19.81 -1.62 2.47
N ASN A 69 18.58 -1.84 2.03
CA ASN A 69 17.86 -3.12 2.14
C ASN A 69 17.75 -3.65 3.59
N ARG A 70 17.58 -2.78 4.56
CA ARG A 70 17.48 -3.15 5.99
C ARG A 70 16.17 -3.84 6.35
N GLN A 71 15.08 -3.59 5.61
CA GLN A 71 13.76 -4.20 5.81
C GLN A 71 13.29 -4.11 7.28
N PRO A 72 13.24 -2.90 7.86
CA PRO A 72 12.98 -2.70 9.28
C PRO A 72 11.49 -2.80 9.63
N TRP A 73 10.64 -3.15 8.67
CA TRP A 73 9.21 -3.30 8.92
C TRP A 73 8.87 -4.58 9.66
N HIS A 74 7.78 -4.49 10.41
CA HIS A 74 7.04 -5.62 10.96
C HIS A 74 5.54 -5.34 10.82
N PHE A 75 4.78 -6.35 10.43
CA PHE A 75 3.34 -6.22 10.21
C PHE A 75 2.58 -7.05 11.24
N VAL A 76 1.65 -6.42 11.96
CA VAL A 76 0.72 -7.13 12.85
C VAL A 76 -0.66 -7.13 12.19
N VAL A 77 -1.13 -8.30 11.80
CA VAL A 77 -2.47 -8.48 11.22
C VAL A 77 -3.48 -8.73 12.34
N ILE A 78 -4.54 -7.94 12.38
CA ILE A 78 -5.62 -8.03 13.36
C ILE A 78 -6.91 -8.31 12.60
N ASN A 79 -7.46 -9.53 12.75
CA ASN A 79 -8.70 -9.99 12.13
C ASN A 79 -9.75 -10.50 13.14
N SER A 80 -9.46 -10.42 14.43
CA SER A 80 -10.43 -10.69 15.48
C SER A 80 -11.24 -9.43 15.78
N LYS A 81 -12.56 -9.54 15.80
CA LYS A 81 -13.48 -8.42 16.10
C LYS A 81 -13.23 -7.82 17.49
N GLU A 82 -12.91 -8.65 18.47
CA GLU A 82 -12.57 -8.22 19.82
C GLU A 82 -11.30 -7.37 19.83
N LYS A 83 -10.27 -7.81 19.13
CA LYS A 83 -9.00 -7.07 19.04
C LYS A 83 -9.11 -5.79 18.24
N LEU A 84 -9.91 -5.78 17.16
CA LEU A 84 -10.26 -4.56 16.41
C LEU A 84 -11.00 -3.55 17.29
N ALA A 85 -11.93 -4.01 18.13
CA ALA A 85 -12.65 -3.16 19.07
C ALA A 85 -11.74 -2.61 20.17
N GLU A 86 -10.82 -3.43 20.70
CA GLU A 86 -9.81 -3.00 21.66
C GLU A 86 -8.87 -1.93 21.06
N LEU A 87 -8.40 -2.15 19.82
CA LEU A 87 -7.56 -1.19 19.09
C LEU A 87 -8.29 0.12 18.79
N ALA A 88 -9.60 0.07 18.52
CA ALA A 88 -10.44 1.26 18.35
C ALA A 88 -10.52 2.11 19.63
N GLY A 89 -10.52 1.47 20.79
CA GLY A 89 -10.61 2.13 22.10
C GLY A 89 -11.77 3.13 22.17
N ASN A 90 -11.51 4.25 22.84
CA ASN A 90 -12.42 5.39 22.93
C ASN A 90 -12.16 6.47 21.85
N ASN A 91 -11.33 6.17 20.83
CA ASN A 91 -11.04 7.12 19.78
C ASN A 91 -12.32 7.41 18.96
N PRO A 92 -12.75 8.68 18.83
CA PRO A 92 -13.93 9.04 18.02
C PRO A 92 -13.84 8.56 16.56
N ARG A 93 -12.61 8.40 16.02
CA ARG A 93 -12.34 7.84 14.68
C ARG A 93 -12.23 6.32 14.67
N GLY A 94 -12.32 5.66 15.82
CA GLY A 94 -12.23 4.20 15.97
C GLY A 94 -13.42 3.43 15.40
N GLY A 95 -14.52 4.11 15.06
CA GLY A 95 -15.74 3.48 14.53
C GLY A 95 -15.48 2.65 13.26
N MET A 96 -14.56 3.06 12.40
CA MET A 96 -14.19 2.31 11.20
C MET A 96 -13.49 0.99 11.53
N LEU A 97 -12.64 0.95 12.56
CA LEU A 97 -11.97 -0.28 13.02
C LEU A 97 -12.97 -1.35 13.47
N LYS A 98 -14.03 -0.93 14.18
CA LYS A 98 -15.07 -1.85 14.69
C LYS A 98 -15.87 -2.50 13.55
N LYS A 99 -15.95 -1.85 12.38
CA LYS A 99 -16.68 -2.32 11.20
C LYS A 99 -15.77 -2.99 10.16
N ALA A 100 -14.46 -2.82 10.26
CA ALA A 100 -13.51 -3.38 9.31
C ALA A 100 -13.45 -4.92 9.36
N ALA A 101 -13.07 -5.54 8.26
CA ALA A 101 -12.77 -6.97 8.21
C ALA A 101 -11.44 -7.28 8.90
N LEU A 102 -10.44 -6.38 8.73
CA LEU A 102 -9.15 -6.49 9.40
C LEU A 102 -8.44 -5.14 9.49
N ALA A 103 -7.38 -5.12 10.27
CA ALA A 103 -6.39 -4.04 10.28
C ALA A 103 -4.98 -4.63 10.18
N ILE A 104 -4.06 -3.87 9.56
CA ILE A 104 -2.63 -4.18 9.56
C ILE A 104 -1.93 -3.00 10.23
N VAL A 105 -1.29 -3.26 11.39
CA VAL A 105 -0.41 -2.28 12.02
C VAL A 105 0.99 -2.45 11.47
N VAL A 106 1.51 -1.39 10.84
CA VAL A 106 2.86 -1.35 10.31
C VAL A 106 3.76 -0.75 11.37
N CYS A 107 4.79 -1.50 11.78
CA CYS A 107 5.74 -1.12 12.81
C CYS A 107 7.16 -1.05 12.24
N GLY A 108 7.95 -0.08 12.71
CA GLY A 108 9.40 -0.12 12.56
C GLY A 108 10.04 -0.99 13.64
N ASN A 109 10.94 -1.89 13.25
CA ASN A 109 11.80 -2.64 14.16
C ASN A 109 13.15 -1.90 14.29
N MET A 110 13.38 -1.29 15.43
CA MET A 110 14.57 -0.46 15.68
C MET A 110 15.87 -1.27 15.74
N ASP A 111 15.81 -2.58 16.00
CA ASP A 111 16.97 -3.45 15.95
C ASP A 111 17.45 -3.68 14.50
N LYS A 112 16.55 -3.56 13.51
CA LYS A 112 16.87 -3.67 12.09
C LYS A 112 17.09 -2.32 11.40
N ALA A 113 16.53 -1.24 11.94
CA ALA A 113 16.68 0.10 11.40
C ALA A 113 18.16 0.53 11.36
N LEU A 114 18.48 1.46 10.49
CA LEU A 114 19.79 2.12 10.53
C LEU A 114 19.97 2.83 11.88
N GLN A 115 21.21 2.96 12.32
CA GLN A 115 21.51 3.58 13.60
C GLN A 115 22.06 5.01 13.42
N GLY A 116 22.09 5.77 14.52
CA GLY A 116 22.60 7.14 14.52
C GLY A 116 21.77 8.11 13.67
N PRO A 117 22.39 9.05 12.96
CA PRO A 117 21.67 10.08 12.18
C PRO A 117 20.74 9.52 11.09
N ALA A 118 20.99 8.29 10.62
CA ALA A 118 20.19 7.62 9.60
C ALA A 118 19.01 6.82 10.17
N GLN A 119 18.83 6.77 11.48
CA GLN A 119 17.78 5.97 12.09
C GLN A 119 16.38 6.35 11.57
N GLY A 120 16.13 7.64 11.32
CA GLY A 120 14.85 8.13 10.84
C GLY A 120 14.36 7.54 9.50
N PHE A 121 15.22 6.90 8.71
CA PHE A 121 14.83 6.25 7.45
C PHE A 121 13.80 5.14 7.64
N TRP A 122 13.69 4.52 8.83
CA TRP A 122 12.66 3.53 9.11
C TRP A 122 11.23 4.03 8.81
N VAL A 123 11.01 5.33 9.01
CA VAL A 123 9.70 5.95 8.72
C VAL A 123 9.41 5.91 7.22
N GLN A 124 10.41 6.23 6.39
CA GLN A 124 10.28 6.19 4.93
C GLN A 124 10.10 4.74 4.44
N ASP A 125 10.91 3.82 4.96
CA ASP A 125 10.87 2.40 4.64
C ASP A 125 9.46 1.80 4.93
N CYS A 126 8.96 2.02 6.14
CA CYS A 126 7.63 1.57 6.54
C CYS A 126 6.49 2.29 5.80
N SER A 127 6.69 3.56 5.42
CA SER A 127 5.72 4.31 4.61
C SER A 127 5.62 3.76 3.19
N ALA A 128 6.75 3.41 2.57
CA ALA A 128 6.77 2.78 1.25
C ALA A 128 6.04 1.42 1.28
N ALA A 129 6.30 0.60 2.32
CA ALA A 129 5.59 -0.66 2.51
C ALA A 129 4.08 -0.46 2.72
N THR A 130 3.70 0.58 3.48
CA THR A 130 2.29 0.93 3.72
C THR A 130 1.58 1.28 2.42
N GLU A 131 2.18 2.13 1.57
CA GLU A 131 1.55 2.50 0.28
C GLU A 131 1.42 1.29 -0.65
N ASN A 132 2.41 0.40 -0.70
CA ASN A 132 2.30 -0.84 -1.46
C ASN A 132 1.12 -1.71 -0.99
N ILE A 133 0.87 -1.81 0.33
CA ILE A 133 -0.30 -2.53 0.88
C ILE A 133 -1.60 -1.85 0.44
N LEU A 134 -1.68 -0.52 0.47
CA LEU A 134 -2.86 0.23 0.04
C LEU A 134 -3.15 0.04 -1.45
N LEU A 135 -2.12 0.04 -2.30
CA LEU A 135 -2.24 -0.21 -3.73
C LEU A 135 -2.66 -1.65 -4.02
N ALA A 136 -2.11 -2.63 -3.29
CA ALA A 136 -2.51 -4.03 -3.40
C ALA A 136 -3.97 -4.23 -2.98
N ALA A 137 -4.41 -3.61 -1.89
CA ALA A 137 -5.81 -3.64 -1.46
C ALA A 137 -6.74 -3.09 -2.56
N ASN A 138 -6.39 -1.95 -3.17
CA ASN A 138 -7.17 -1.34 -4.26
C ASN A 138 -7.24 -2.27 -5.49
N ALA A 139 -6.13 -2.88 -5.88
CA ALA A 139 -6.07 -3.84 -6.99
C ALA A 139 -6.91 -5.09 -6.75
N LEU A 140 -7.06 -5.51 -5.49
CA LEU A 140 -7.91 -6.62 -5.06
C LEU A 140 -9.39 -6.23 -4.91
N GLY A 141 -9.79 -4.99 -5.21
CA GLY A 141 -11.15 -4.49 -5.01
C GLY A 141 -11.51 -4.25 -3.55
N LEU A 142 -10.52 -4.24 -2.64
CA LEU A 142 -10.71 -3.93 -1.24
C LEU A 142 -10.61 -2.43 -0.97
N GLY A 143 -11.35 -1.97 0.04
CA GLY A 143 -11.25 -0.64 0.58
C GLY A 143 -10.21 -0.58 1.70
N ALA A 144 -9.37 0.45 1.69
CA ALA A 144 -8.38 0.65 2.73
C ALA A 144 -8.18 2.13 3.08
N VAL A 145 -7.72 2.39 4.32
CA VAL A 145 -7.31 3.72 4.76
C VAL A 145 -6.10 3.66 5.67
N TRP A 146 -5.17 4.57 5.46
CA TRP A 146 -4.04 4.83 6.36
C TRP A 146 -4.48 5.70 7.53
N THR A 147 -4.29 5.23 8.76
CA THR A 147 -4.45 6.02 9.99
C THR A 147 -3.08 6.16 10.66
N GLY A 148 -2.56 7.39 10.69
CA GLY A 148 -1.24 7.68 11.26
C GLY A 148 -1.21 7.48 12.77
N LEU A 149 -0.09 6.96 13.26
CA LEU A 149 0.25 6.86 14.68
C LEU A 149 1.50 7.71 14.96
N TYR A 150 2.66 7.30 14.48
CA TYR A 150 3.88 8.10 14.55
C TYR A 150 3.75 9.36 13.67
N PRO A 151 4.26 10.55 14.08
CA PRO A 151 5.14 10.79 15.21
C PRO A 151 4.43 11.08 16.55
N ASP A 152 3.12 10.83 16.69
CA ASP A 152 2.41 10.95 17.95
C ASP A 152 2.80 9.77 18.86
N GLU A 153 3.73 10.03 19.79
CA GLU A 153 4.28 8.99 20.68
C GLU A 153 3.20 8.37 21.58
N ASN A 154 2.21 9.15 22.01
CA ASN A 154 1.13 8.64 22.85
C ASN A 154 0.26 7.63 22.09
N ARG A 155 -0.13 7.94 20.87
CA ARG A 155 -0.89 7.01 20.01
C ARG A 155 -0.09 5.76 19.69
N SER A 156 1.20 5.90 19.35
CA SER A 156 2.08 4.76 19.10
C SER A 156 2.19 3.87 20.33
N ALA A 157 2.36 4.46 21.53
CA ALA A 157 2.46 3.72 22.79
C ALA A 157 1.16 3.00 23.15
N GLU A 158 -0.02 3.63 22.95
CA GLU A 158 -1.32 2.99 23.18
C GLU A 158 -1.48 1.74 22.31
N VAL A 159 -1.18 1.84 21.00
CA VAL A 159 -1.26 0.70 20.10
C VAL A 159 -0.23 -0.36 20.44
N ALA A 160 1.00 0.01 20.76
CA ALA A 160 2.03 -0.92 21.19
C ALA A 160 1.61 -1.71 22.44
N LYS A 161 0.95 -1.06 23.41
CA LYS A 161 0.41 -1.69 24.60
C LYS A 161 -0.70 -2.70 24.28
N VAL A 162 -1.66 -2.32 23.43
CA VAL A 162 -2.78 -3.19 23.02
C VAL A 162 -2.26 -4.44 22.30
N LEU A 163 -1.23 -4.27 21.48
CA LEU A 163 -0.63 -5.35 20.70
C LEU A 163 0.51 -6.10 21.43
N LYS A 164 0.85 -5.67 22.66
CA LYS A 164 1.94 -6.24 23.46
C LYS A 164 3.26 -6.27 22.70
N LEU A 165 3.56 -5.18 21.97
CA LEU A 165 4.79 -5.11 21.16
C LEU A 165 6.02 -5.00 22.08
N PRO A 166 7.13 -5.67 21.70
CA PRO A 166 8.43 -5.41 22.34
C PRO A 166 8.86 -3.95 22.17
N GLN A 167 9.71 -3.46 23.06
CA GLN A 167 10.16 -2.05 23.08
C GLN A 167 10.83 -1.59 21.78
N ALA A 168 11.49 -2.51 21.06
CA ALA A 168 12.13 -2.20 19.77
C ALA A 168 11.16 -1.95 18.62
N PHE A 169 9.86 -2.18 18.80
CA PHE A 169 8.86 -2.04 17.74
C PHE A 169 8.04 -0.78 17.93
N ILE A 170 8.13 0.14 16.98
CA ILE A 170 7.41 1.43 17.00
C ILE A 170 6.29 1.39 15.94
N PRO A 171 5.00 1.43 16.34
CA PRO A 171 3.89 1.52 15.38
C PRO A 171 3.94 2.84 14.59
N LEU A 172 4.05 2.72 13.25
CA LEU A 172 4.00 3.85 12.32
C LEU A 172 2.55 4.25 12.03
N CYS A 173 1.74 3.25 11.70
CA CYS A 173 0.35 3.47 11.29
C CYS A 173 -0.48 2.20 11.44
N THR A 174 -1.81 2.39 11.36
CA THR A 174 -2.78 1.30 11.18
C THR A 174 -3.43 1.44 9.81
N ILE A 175 -3.38 0.40 8.99
CA ILE A 175 -4.15 0.29 7.75
C ILE A 175 -5.44 -0.44 8.11
N VAL A 176 -6.58 0.21 7.93
CA VAL A 176 -7.91 -0.38 8.17
C VAL A 176 -8.44 -0.88 6.83
N ILE A 177 -8.89 -2.13 6.74
CA ILE A 177 -9.18 -2.83 5.48
C ILE A 177 -10.50 -3.60 5.57
N GLY A 178 -11.25 -3.63 4.46
CA GLY A 178 -12.46 -4.42 4.29
C GLY A 178 -13.05 -4.27 2.89
N HIS A 179 -14.14 -4.97 2.60
CA HIS A 179 -14.89 -4.75 1.38
C HIS A 179 -15.60 -3.40 1.45
N PRO A 180 -15.46 -2.51 0.42
CA PRO A 180 -15.95 -1.15 0.49
C PRO A 180 -17.49 -1.08 0.49
N ALA A 181 -18.08 -0.33 1.42
CA ALA A 181 -19.49 0.04 1.44
C ALA A 181 -19.73 1.48 0.94
N GLU A 182 -18.71 2.11 0.38
CA GLU A 182 -18.74 3.45 -0.21
C GLU A 182 -17.86 3.49 -1.46
N GLN A 183 -18.14 4.41 -2.38
CA GLN A 183 -17.36 4.59 -3.62
C GLN A 183 -17.06 6.08 -3.83
N PRO A 184 -16.15 6.66 -3.04
CA PRO A 184 -15.75 8.04 -3.24
C PRO A 184 -15.00 8.20 -4.56
N GLN A 185 -15.27 9.30 -5.27
CA GLN A 185 -14.55 9.59 -6.51
C GLN A 185 -13.08 9.91 -6.23
N PRO A 186 -12.15 9.42 -7.06
CA PRO A 186 -10.75 9.82 -7.02
C PRO A 186 -10.63 11.35 -7.19
N LYS A 187 -9.69 11.95 -6.47
CA LYS A 187 -9.43 13.40 -6.58
C LYS A 187 -8.25 13.64 -7.49
N ASP A 188 -8.41 14.50 -8.48
CA ASP A 188 -7.27 15.05 -9.18
C ASP A 188 -6.47 15.95 -8.21
N LYS A 189 -5.22 15.59 -8.00
CA LYS A 189 -4.29 16.28 -7.10
C LYS A 189 -3.12 16.89 -7.85
N TRP A 190 -3.18 16.88 -9.20
CA TRP A 190 -2.13 17.49 -10.01
C TRP A 190 -2.08 18.99 -9.77
N LYS A 191 -0.91 19.49 -9.42
CA LYS A 191 -0.62 20.89 -9.17
C LYS A 191 0.73 21.20 -9.78
N PRO A 192 0.76 21.85 -10.97
CA PRO A 192 2.01 22.17 -11.65
C PRO A 192 2.92 23.08 -10.82
N GLU A 193 2.38 23.89 -9.92
CA GLU A 193 3.15 24.71 -8.99
C GLU A 193 4.00 23.92 -7.98
N ASN A 194 3.72 22.62 -7.82
CA ASN A 194 4.51 21.73 -6.98
C ASN A 194 5.68 21.06 -7.74
N VAL A 195 5.88 21.43 -9.03
CA VAL A 195 6.92 20.85 -9.89
C VAL A 195 7.90 21.93 -10.30
N SER A 196 9.17 21.67 -10.13
CA SER A 196 10.27 22.51 -10.63
C SER A 196 11.25 21.66 -11.41
N TYR A 197 11.88 22.22 -12.42
CA TYR A 197 12.86 21.53 -13.27
C TYR A 197 14.26 22.08 -12.99
N ASN A 198 15.21 21.16 -12.82
CA ASN A 198 16.64 21.39 -12.55
C ASN A 198 16.93 22.11 -11.22
N GLU A 199 16.21 23.17 -10.86
CA GLU A 199 16.32 23.91 -9.60
C GLU A 199 14.95 24.35 -9.10
N TYR A 200 14.88 24.81 -7.86
CA TYR A 200 13.63 25.30 -7.28
C TYR A 200 13.10 26.51 -8.08
N GLY A 201 11.85 26.42 -8.55
CA GLY A 201 11.23 27.45 -9.39
C GLY A 201 11.60 27.38 -10.88
N GLY A 202 12.47 26.48 -11.28
CA GLY A 202 12.81 26.22 -12.69
C GLY A 202 11.61 25.69 -13.47
N LYS A 203 11.51 26.07 -14.75
CA LYS A 203 10.42 25.69 -15.67
C LYS A 203 10.87 24.58 -16.62
N ALA A 204 9.91 23.79 -17.14
CA ALA A 204 10.18 22.91 -18.26
C ALA A 204 10.61 23.70 -19.49
N GLU A 205 11.59 23.20 -20.26
CA GLU A 205 11.98 23.73 -21.56
C GLU A 205 10.89 23.45 -22.60
#